data_386e6a5d488cbd1a302e662f5e17fde0
#
_entry.id   386e6a5d488cbd1a302e662f5e17fde0
#
_cell.length_a   1.000
_cell.length_b   1.000
_cell.length_c   1.000
_cell.angle_alpha   90.00
_cell.angle_beta   90.00
_cell.angle_gamma   90.00
#
_symmetry.space_group_name_H-M   'P 1'
#
loop_
_entity.id
_entity.type
_entity.pdbx_description
1 polymer ?
#
loop_
_entity_poly.entity_id
_entity_poly.type
_entity_poly.pdbx_seq_one_letter_code
_entity_poly.pdbx_strand_id
1 'polypeptide(L)'
;MATVTKSIGTSSRDYSTIAAWEADLDSSSIYSSGDDAVGELYNDSVFVEDIDIDGGGSIGLDTITLTSSDTEGNRHRGIKNSGPIVRHNSASRDFIEVAGNATVDSVTISFIEFDGDDDSVSNGDDKHCIKYTGATELYFQNNLLHSWGSGQDA
;
A
#
# COMPACT_ATOMS: atom_id res chain seq x y z
N MET A 1 12.85 10.73 -16.57
CA MET A 1 11.54 10.63 -15.88
C MET A 1 10.66 9.73 -16.73
N ALA A 2 10.43 8.53 -16.30
CA ALA A 2 9.52 7.56 -16.90
C ALA A 2 8.55 7.06 -15.83
N THR A 3 7.34 6.67 -16.22
CA THR A 3 6.44 5.98 -15.31
C THR A 3 6.63 4.47 -15.51
N VAL A 4 7.06 3.79 -14.48
CA VAL A 4 7.29 2.34 -14.48
C VAL A 4 6.18 1.68 -13.68
N THR A 5 5.27 1.03 -14.38
CA THR A 5 4.13 0.34 -13.79
C THR A 5 4.42 -1.14 -13.63
N LYS A 6 4.13 -1.68 -12.44
CA LYS A 6 4.25 -3.09 -12.08
C LYS A 6 2.93 -3.62 -11.56
N SER A 7 2.55 -4.79 -12.06
CA SER A 7 1.32 -5.47 -11.65
C SER A 7 1.55 -6.34 -10.41
N ILE A 8 0.59 -6.28 -9.46
CA ILE A 8 0.66 -7.03 -8.18
C ILE A 8 -0.61 -7.87 -8.05
N GLY A 9 -0.43 -9.18 -7.85
CA GLY A 9 -1.53 -10.14 -7.73
C GLY A 9 -1.07 -11.57 -7.94
N THR A 10 -1.98 -12.53 -7.92
CA THR A 10 -1.64 -13.96 -7.96
C THR A 10 -1.62 -14.56 -9.35
N SER A 11 -2.27 -13.92 -10.33
CA SER A 11 -2.48 -14.50 -11.67
C SER A 11 -1.57 -13.87 -12.71
N SER A 12 -0.34 -14.39 -12.85
CA SER A 12 0.62 -13.96 -13.90
C SER A 12 0.95 -12.46 -13.83
N ARG A 13 1.24 -11.97 -12.63
CA ARG A 13 1.65 -10.59 -12.35
C ARG A 13 3.17 -10.49 -12.19
N ASP A 14 3.69 -9.26 -12.18
CA ASP A 14 5.11 -9.01 -11.90
C ASP A 14 5.47 -9.44 -10.47
N TYR A 15 4.58 -9.16 -9.51
CA TYR A 15 4.73 -9.49 -8.09
C TYR A 15 3.49 -10.18 -7.53
N SER A 16 3.71 -11.06 -6.56
CA SER A 16 2.61 -11.75 -5.84
C SER A 16 2.17 -11.03 -4.56
N THR A 17 2.98 -10.10 -4.05
CA THR A 17 2.73 -9.34 -2.82
C THR A 17 3.15 -7.89 -2.97
N ILE A 18 2.58 -7.00 -2.15
CA ILE A 18 2.96 -5.59 -2.09
C ILE A 18 4.40 -5.47 -1.55
N ALA A 19 4.73 -6.25 -0.51
CA ALA A 19 6.07 -6.25 0.08
C ALA A 19 7.16 -6.65 -0.93
N ALA A 20 6.89 -7.58 -1.86
CA ALA A 20 7.86 -7.94 -2.90
C ALA A 20 8.08 -6.81 -3.92
N TRP A 21 7.03 -6.06 -4.27
CA TRP A 21 7.15 -4.88 -5.12
C TRP A 21 7.89 -3.76 -4.40
N GLU A 22 7.57 -3.53 -3.14
CA GLU A 22 8.20 -2.49 -2.32
C GLU A 22 9.70 -2.72 -2.19
N ALA A 23 10.12 -3.96 -1.90
CA ALA A 23 11.53 -4.33 -1.79
C ALA A 23 12.36 -4.04 -3.07
N ASP A 24 11.72 -3.96 -4.22
CA ASP A 24 12.36 -3.66 -5.49
C ASP A 24 12.33 -2.16 -5.87
N LEU A 25 11.74 -1.27 -5.04
CA LEU A 25 11.71 0.18 -5.31
C LEU A 25 13.11 0.81 -5.39
N ASP A 26 14.10 0.22 -4.72
CA ASP A 26 15.50 0.65 -4.76
C ASP A 26 16.34 -0.11 -5.80
N SER A 27 15.71 -0.90 -6.67
CA SER A 27 16.42 -1.70 -7.67
C SER A 27 16.76 -0.91 -8.93
N SER A 28 18.04 -0.64 -9.14
CA SER A 28 18.54 0.04 -10.35
C SER A 28 18.39 -0.78 -11.65
N SER A 29 17.99 -2.04 -11.55
CA SER A 29 17.62 -2.87 -12.72
C SER A 29 16.20 -2.63 -13.20
N ILE A 30 15.36 -1.98 -12.38
CA ILE A 30 13.93 -1.77 -12.64
C ILE A 30 13.65 -0.27 -12.80
N TYR A 31 14.22 0.55 -11.93
CA TYR A 31 13.97 1.99 -11.85
C TYR A 31 15.25 2.80 -12.08
N SER A 32 15.08 4.04 -12.49
CA SER A 32 16.13 5.04 -12.63
C SER A 32 15.81 6.28 -11.80
N SER A 33 16.81 7.09 -11.49
CA SER A 33 16.59 8.35 -10.78
C SER A 33 15.60 9.26 -11.52
N GLY A 34 14.62 9.78 -10.80
CA GLY A 34 13.55 10.62 -11.33
C GLY A 34 12.41 9.85 -12.00
N ASP A 35 12.35 8.52 -11.88
CA ASP A 35 11.19 7.75 -12.34
C ASP A 35 10.05 7.78 -11.34
N ASP A 36 8.82 7.64 -11.86
CA ASP A 36 7.62 7.39 -11.08
C ASP A 36 7.40 5.88 -10.98
N ALA A 37 7.34 5.33 -9.78
CA ALA A 37 7.04 3.93 -9.54
C ALA A 37 5.54 3.73 -9.28
N VAL A 38 4.90 2.83 -10.03
CA VAL A 38 3.48 2.51 -9.86
C VAL A 38 3.30 1.02 -9.62
N GLY A 39 2.75 0.66 -8.45
CA GLY A 39 2.28 -0.68 -8.13
C GLY A 39 0.76 -0.77 -8.35
N GLU A 40 0.34 -1.55 -9.34
CA GLU A 40 -1.07 -1.78 -9.64
C GLU A 40 -1.57 -3.10 -9.03
N LEU A 41 -2.43 -3.00 -8.04
CA LEU A 41 -3.12 -4.14 -7.42
C LEU A 41 -4.26 -4.64 -8.33
N TYR A 42 -4.34 -5.94 -8.45
CA TYR A 42 -5.42 -6.62 -9.17
C TYR A 42 -6.35 -7.36 -8.21
N ASN A 43 -7.63 -7.34 -8.50
CA ASN A 43 -8.67 -8.01 -7.71
C ASN A 43 -8.72 -9.53 -8.02
N ASP A 44 -7.57 -10.19 -7.94
CA ASP A 44 -7.42 -11.64 -8.16
C ASP A 44 -7.01 -12.40 -6.88
N SER A 45 -6.84 -11.65 -5.76
CA SER A 45 -6.55 -12.20 -4.44
C SER A 45 -6.88 -11.22 -3.32
N VAL A 46 -6.94 -11.71 -2.10
CA VAL A 46 -6.86 -10.89 -0.88
C VAL A 46 -5.39 -10.86 -0.46
N PHE A 47 -4.82 -9.67 -0.34
CA PHE A 47 -3.45 -9.47 0.12
C PHE A 47 -3.45 -9.44 1.65
N VAL A 48 -2.99 -10.53 2.29
CA VAL A 48 -2.91 -10.63 3.76
C VAL A 48 -1.52 -10.19 4.19
N GLU A 49 -1.32 -8.88 4.29
CA GLU A 49 -0.04 -8.25 4.60
C GLU A 49 -0.22 -6.83 5.13
N ASP A 50 0.73 -6.37 5.92
CA ASP A 50 0.83 -4.97 6.32
C ASP A 50 1.62 -4.22 5.26
N ILE A 51 1.26 -2.98 5.00
CA ILE A 51 1.95 -2.15 4.02
C ILE A 51 3.04 -1.34 4.71
N ASP A 52 4.26 -1.47 4.22
CA ASP A 52 5.40 -0.67 4.62
C ASP A 52 6.02 -0.06 3.35
N ILE A 53 6.02 1.26 3.23
CA ILE A 53 6.61 1.96 2.09
C ILE A 53 7.73 2.84 2.62
N ASP A 54 8.97 2.35 2.50
CA ASP A 54 10.18 3.06 2.92
C ASP A 54 11.27 3.10 1.83
N GLY A 55 11.05 2.42 0.70
CA GLY A 55 11.97 2.33 -0.44
C GLY A 55 11.93 3.51 -1.40
N GLY A 56 12.66 3.38 -2.51
CA GLY A 56 12.72 4.34 -3.61
C GLY A 56 13.72 5.47 -3.42
N GLY A 57 14.17 5.70 -2.21
CA GLY A 57 15.07 6.80 -1.90
C GLY A 57 16.51 6.59 -2.33
N SER A 58 17.03 5.37 -2.32
CA SER A 58 18.38 5.07 -2.75
C SER A 58 18.57 5.28 -4.25
N ILE A 59 17.52 5.04 -5.03
CA ILE A 59 17.48 5.32 -6.48
C ILE A 59 17.16 6.78 -6.76
N GLY A 60 16.43 7.46 -5.87
CA GLY A 60 15.90 8.80 -6.06
C GLY A 60 14.72 8.79 -7.01
N LEU A 61 13.70 7.99 -6.69
CA LEU A 61 12.40 8.03 -7.36
C LEU A 61 11.75 9.41 -7.15
N ASP A 62 11.00 9.86 -8.13
CA ASP A 62 10.22 11.10 -8.04
C ASP A 62 8.96 10.85 -7.22
N THR A 63 8.15 9.88 -7.63
CA THR A 63 6.92 9.52 -6.92
C THR A 63 6.75 8.01 -6.77
N ILE A 64 5.99 7.61 -5.74
CA ILE A 64 5.57 6.23 -5.52
C ILE A 64 4.04 6.19 -5.46
N THR A 65 3.43 5.34 -6.26
CA THR A 65 1.98 5.16 -6.28
C THR A 65 1.62 3.69 -6.09
N LEU A 66 0.85 3.38 -5.04
CA LEU A 66 0.19 2.10 -4.87
C LEU A 66 -1.30 2.30 -5.14
N THR A 67 -1.82 1.63 -6.15
CA THR A 67 -3.21 1.82 -6.58
C THR A 67 -3.81 0.52 -7.08
N SER A 68 -5.12 0.47 -7.22
CA SER A 68 -5.74 -0.61 -8.00
C SER A 68 -5.63 -0.33 -9.50
N SER A 69 -5.48 -1.38 -10.30
CA SER A 69 -5.56 -1.25 -11.76
C SER A 69 -6.89 -0.60 -12.18
N ASP A 70 -6.85 0.26 -13.19
CA ASP A 70 -8.04 0.91 -13.74
C ASP A 70 -8.83 0.00 -14.70
N THR A 71 -8.34 -1.22 -14.95
CA THR A 71 -9.07 -2.22 -15.71
C THR A 71 -10.43 -2.49 -15.07
N GLU A 72 -11.46 -2.62 -15.89
CA GLU A 72 -12.84 -2.85 -15.43
C GLU A 72 -12.92 -4.02 -14.44
N GLY A 73 -13.56 -3.78 -13.30
CA GLY A 73 -13.73 -4.75 -12.22
C GLY A 73 -12.61 -4.80 -11.19
N ASN A 74 -11.49 -4.06 -11.37
CA ASN A 74 -10.41 -4.04 -10.39
C ASN A 74 -10.56 -2.94 -9.33
N ARG A 75 -11.20 -1.82 -9.64
CA ARG A 75 -11.41 -0.75 -8.65
C ARG A 75 -12.65 -0.99 -7.81
N HIS A 76 -12.54 -0.75 -6.50
CA HIS A 76 -13.74 -0.75 -5.66
C HIS A 76 -14.67 0.42 -6.04
N ARG A 77 -15.97 0.21 -5.81
CA ARG A 77 -17.03 1.20 -6.11
C ARG A 77 -17.55 1.87 -4.83
N GLY A 78 -16.75 1.95 -3.79
CA GLY A 78 -17.18 2.33 -2.45
C GLY A 78 -18.00 1.24 -1.74
N ILE A 79 -17.94 0.02 -2.23
CA ILE A 79 -18.67 -1.15 -1.71
C ILE A 79 -17.63 -2.21 -1.34
N LYS A 80 -17.79 -2.82 -0.17
CA LYS A 80 -16.93 -3.94 0.28
C LYS A 80 -16.86 -5.05 -0.75
N ASN A 81 -15.69 -5.65 -0.89
CA ASN A 81 -15.41 -6.78 -1.80
C ASN A 81 -15.62 -6.46 -3.28
N SER A 82 -15.50 -5.20 -3.69
CA SER A 82 -15.64 -4.82 -5.10
C SER A 82 -14.35 -4.39 -5.79
N GLY A 83 -13.20 -4.47 -5.08
CA GLY A 83 -11.86 -4.14 -5.57
C GLY A 83 -10.80 -4.98 -4.90
N PRO A 84 -9.50 -4.70 -5.11
CA PRO A 84 -8.43 -5.39 -4.41
C PRO A 84 -8.50 -5.08 -2.91
N ILE A 85 -8.38 -6.14 -2.12
CA ILE A 85 -8.48 -6.08 -0.67
C ILE A 85 -7.10 -6.31 -0.08
N VAL A 86 -6.66 -5.39 0.77
CA VAL A 86 -5.51 -5.59 1.65
C VAL A 86 -6.05 -5.81 3.05
N ARG A 87 -5.70 -6.95 3.65
CA ARG A 87 -6.13 -7.34 4.99
C ARG A 87 -4.97 -7.26 5.95
N HIS A 88 -5.21 -6.65 7.10
CA HIS A 88 -4.23 -6.57 8.17
C HIS A 88 -3.75 -7.96 8.61
N ASN A 89 -2.44 -8.11 8.78
CA ASN A 89 -1.81 -9.40 9.07
C ASN A 89 -1.26 -9.52 10.50
N SER A 90 -1.09 -8.42 11.21
CA SER A 90 -0.33 -8.44 12.45
C SER A 90 -0.97 -7.61 13.57
N ALA A 91 -1.29 -8.29 14.67
CA ALA A 91 -1.68 -7.60 15.91
C ALA A 91 -0.55 -6.74 16.53
N SER A 92 0.67 -6.74 15.99
CA SER A 92 1.84 -6.05 16.55
C SER A 92 2.41 -4.91 15.72
N ARG A 93 1.81 -4.58 14.57
CA ARG A 93 2.29 -3.54 13.65
C ARG A 93 1.20 -2.54 13.28
N ASP A 94 1.61 -1.37 12.82
CA ASP A 94 0.74 -0.47 12.07
C ASP A 94 0.30 -1.14 10.78
N PHE A 95 -0.93 -0.91 10.32
CA PHE A 95 -1.43 -1.56 9.11
C PHE A 95 -0.79 -0.97 7.84
N ILE A 96 -0.69 0.36 7.80
CA ILE A 96 -0.04 1.08 6.72
C ILE A 96 1.00 1.99 7.36
N GLU A 97 2.27 1.72 7.10
CA GLU A 97 3.36 2.61 7.48
C GLU A 97 3.97 3.21 6.21
N VAL A 98 4.09 4.52 6.19
CA VAL A 98 4.83 5.24 5.16
C VAL A 98 5.95 6.00 5.85
N ALA A 99 7.15 5.48 5.73
CA ALA A 99 8.35 6.14 6.21
C ALA A 99 8.86 7.06 5.10
N GLY A 100 8.64 8.36 5.27
CA GLY A 100 9.02 9.33 4.25
C GLY A 100 10.52 9.32 3.99
N ASN A 101 10.89 9.14 2.74
CA ASN A 101 12.24 9.31 2.26
C ASN A 101 12.41 10.70 1.67
N ALA A 102 13.37 11.48 2.16
CA ALA A 102 13.55 12.89 1.78
C ALA A 102 13.85 13.13 0.29
N THR A 103 14.06 12.07 -0.49
CA THR A 103 14.32 12.13 -1.93
C THR A 103 13.13 11.77 -2.80
N VAL A 104 12.04 11.24 -2.21
CA VAL A 104 10.78 10.94 -2.90
C VAL A 104 9.83 12.09 -2.65
N ASP A 105 9.31 12.72 -3.68
CA ASP A 105 8.44 13.90 -3.56
C ASP A 105 7.09 13.54 -2.94
N SER A 106 6.49 12.43 -3.38
CA SER A 106 5.20 12.00 -2.84
C SER A 106 4.97 10.50 -2.90
N VAL A 107 4.15 10.02 -1.95
CA VAL A 107 3.56 8.68 -1.95
C VAL A 107 2.05 8.80 -2.09
N THR A 108 1.47 8.11 -3.05
CA THR A 108 0.02 8.02 -3.26
C THR A 108 -0.48 6.60 -3.01
N ILE A 109 -1.51 6.46 -2.16
CA ILE A 109 -2.22 5.20 -1.96
C ILE A 109 -3.70 5.43 -2.31
N SER A 110 -4.21 4.70 -3.30
CA SER A 110 -5.56 5.01 -3.82
C SER A 110 -6.32 3.80 -4.37
N PHE A 111 -7.66 3.88 -4.27
CA PHE A 111 -8.61 2.90 -4.82
C PHE A 111 -8.46 1.48 -4.28
N ILE A 112 -8.02 1.32 -3.04
CA ILE A 112 -7.78 0.05 -2.37
C ILE A 112 -8.79 -0.12 -1.23
N GLU A 113 -9.26 -1.34 -1.02
CA GLU A 113 -10.04 -1.70 0.16
C GLU A 113 -9.09 -2.20 1.25
N PHE A 114 -9.13 -1.57 2.42
CA PHE A 114 -8.36 -1.91 3.61
C PHE A 114 -9.28 -2.53 4.66
N ASP A 115 -9.06 -3.82 4.95
CA ASP A 115 -9.82 -4.59 5.93
C ASP A 115 -8.95 -4.84 7.17
N GLY A 116 -9.33 -4.24 8.28
CA GLY A 116 -8.65 -4.41 9.57
C GLY A 116 -8.85 -5.79 10.21
N ASP A 117 -9.67 -6.66 9.59
CA ASP A 117 -9.96 -8.05 9.99
C ASP A 117 -10.56 -8.21 11.39
N ASP A 118 -11.23 -7.16 11.90
CA ASP A 118 -11.80 -7.12 13.27
C ASP A 118 -10.79 -7.54 14.36
N ASP A 119 -9.50 -7.50 14.04
CA ASP A 119 -8.47 -7.86 14.99
C ASP A 119 -8.56 -6.96 16.21
N SER A 120 -8.74 -7.61 17.35
CA SER A 120 -8.69 -6.96 18.64
C SER A 120 -7.28 -6.40 18.81
N VAL A 121 -7.12 -5.11 18.51
CA VAL A 121 -5.93 -4.37 18.89
C VAL A 121 -5.80 -4.55 20.39
N SER A 122 -4.82 -5.32 20.83
CA SER A 122 -4.62 -5.56 22.26
C SER A 122 -4.40 -4.22 22.94
N ASN A 123 -5.20 -3.94 23.96
CA ASN A 123 -5.09 -2.73 24.76
C ASN A 123 -3.63 -2.50 25.18
N GLY A 124 -3.02 -1.42 24.71
CA GLY A 124 -1.72 -0.96 25.23
C GLY A 124 -0.65 -0.63 24.19
N ASP A 125 -0.83 -0.98 22.92
CA ASP A 125 0.10 -0.59 21.89
C ASP A 125 -0.52 0.51 21.00
N ASP A 126 0.19 1.61 20.82
CA ASP A 126 -0.20 2.73 19.94
C ASP A 126 -0.11 2.28 18.47
N LYS A 127 -1.10 1.50 18.02
CA LYS A 127 -1.17 1.02 16.64
C LYS A 127 -2.08 1.90 15.83
N HIS A 128 -1.60 2.23 14.65
CA HIS A 128 -2.30 3.11 13.74
C HIS A 128 -2.81 2.32 12.53
N CYS A 129 -4.00 2.66 12.06
CA CYS A 129 -4.43 2.22 10.74
C CYS A 129 -3.48 2.77 9.68
N ILE A 130 -3.08 4.03 9.82
CA ILE A 130 -2.10 4.69 8.97
C ILE A 130 -1.10 5.42 9.86
N LYS A 131 0.17 5.10 9.70
CA LYS A 131 1.27 5.81 10.32
C LYS A 131 2.13 6.44 9.23
N TYR A 132 2.35 7.72 9.35
CA TYR A 132 3.20 8.49 8.45
C TYR A 132 4.33 9.15 9.25
N THR A 133 5.56 8.87 8.86
CA THR A 133 6.75 9.42 9.50
C THR A 133 7.73 9.90 8.43
N GLY A 134 7.66 11.17 8.03
CA GLY A 134 8.65 11.66 7.07
C GLY A 134 8.35 13.01 6.43
N ALA A 135 9.26 13.43 5.52
CA ALA A 135 9.19 14.69 4.81
C ALA A 135 8.47 14.61 3.45
N THR A 136 8.16 13.42 2.99
CA THR A 136 7.45 13.13 1.74
C THR A 136 5.96 13.48 1.87
N GLU A 137 5.31 13.97 0.83
CA GLU A 137 3.87 14.18 0.85
C GLU A 137 3.13 12.83 0.73
N LEU A 138 2.14 12.57 1.61
CA LEU A 138 1.28 11.39 1.54
C LEU A 138 -0.11 11.76 1.05
N TYR A 139 -0.52 11.18 -0.09
CA TYR A 139 -1.87 11.25 -0.62
C TYR A 139 -2.60 9.92 -0.40
N PHE A 140 -3.53 9.92 0.55
CA PHE A 140 -4.39 8.77 0.82
C PHE A 140 -5.81 9.08 0.38
N GLN A 141 -6.23 8.56 -0.78
CA GLN A 141 -7.46 9.02 -1.41
C GLN A 141 -8.27 7.91 -2.09
N ASN A 142 -9.59 8.06 -2.08
CA ASN A 142 -10.50 7.11 -2.72
C ASN A 142 -10.33 5.66 -2.22
N ASN A 143 -9.92 5.47 -0.97
CA ASN A 143 -9.80 4.16 -0.35
C ASN A 143 -11.04 3.83 0.47
N LEU A 144 -11.29 2.55 0.70
CA LEU A 144 -12.33 2.07 1.59
C LEU A 144 -11.67 1.41 2.81
N LEU A 145 -11.86 2.00 4.00
CA LEU A 145 -11.34 1.46 5.27
C LEU A 145 -12.50 0.94 6.10
N HIS A 146 -12.35 -0.26 6.63
CA HIS A 146 -13.35 -0.85 7.52
C HIS A 146 -12.75 -1.91 8.45
N SER A 147 -13.54 -2.38 9.40
CA SER A 147 -13.15 -3.41 10.38
C SER A 147 -11.91 -3.04 11.21
N TRP A 148 -11.66 -1.74 11.41
CA TRP A 148 -10.58 -1.26 12.24
C TRP A 148 -11.09 -0.90 13.63
N GLY A 149 -10.50 -1.49 14.65
CA GLY A 149 -10.77 -1.07 16.03
C GLY A 149 -12.10 -1.58 16.60
N SER A 150 -12.36 -2.87 16.55
CA SER A 150 -13.34 -3.50 17.44
C SER A 150 -12.83 -3.55 18.88
N GLY A 151 -12.27 -2.43 19.36
CA GLY A 151 -11.88 -2.25 20.75
C GLY A 151 -13.11 -2.49 21.62
N GLN A 152 -13.04 -3.46 22.50
CA GLN A 152 -14.01 -3.60 23.57
C GLN A 152 -13.90 -2.36 24.44
N ASP A 153 -14.78 -1.39 24.23
CA ASP A 153 -15.11 -0.41 25.26
C ASP A 153 -15.71 -1.17 26.42
N ALA A 154 -14.90 -1.45 27.41
CA ALA A 154 -15.32 -2.03 28.68
C ALA A 154 -15.65 -0.93 29.68
#